data_46c8003f94fbce4791493fb981ae28a8
#
_entry.id   46c8003f94fbce4791493fb981ae28a8
#
_cell.length_a   1.000
_cell.length_b   1.000
_cell.length_c   1.000
_cell.angle_alpha   90.00
_cell.angle_beta   90.00
_cell.angle_gamma   90.00
#
_symmetry.space_group_name_H-M   'P 1'
#
loop_
_entity.id
_entity.type
_entity.pdbx_description
1 polymer ?
#
loop_
_entity_poly.entity_id
_entity_poly.type
_entity_poly.pdbx_seq_one_letter_code
_entity_poly.pdbx_strand_id
1 'polypeptide(L)'
;MKQAAKKYVDKKVIQVTTENYMEVMEVIYDYPDQFAGKTIELTGFVYNDPNNKDSQFLFRFGIIHCIADSGVYGLLTTGAPQHFENNTWIHAKGTLSIEYHKQLKQSLPVLHISDCKTITQPDNPYVYRVFWWSHQVSSVIDPNSL
;
A
#
# COMPACT_ATOMS: atom_id res chain seq x y z
N MET A 1 -3.34 18.24 10.15
CA MET A 1 -3.43 16.97 9.40
C MET A 1 -3.86 17.26 7.97
N LYS A 2 -3.23 16.60 7.01
CA LYS A 2 -3.56 16.80 5.59
C LYS A 2 -5.02 16.44 5.28
N GLN A 3 -5.59 17.11 4.26
CA GLN A 3 -6.96 16.84 3.83
C GLN A 3 -7.18 15.36 3.46
N ALA A 4 -6.20 14.76 2.80
CA ALA A 4 -6.27 13.34 2.43
C ALA A 4 -6.44 12.44 3.65
N ALA A 5 -5.71 12.71 4.74
CA ALA A 5 -5.82 11.92 5.96
C ALA A 5 -7.20 12.02 6.59
N LYS A 6 -7.82 13.19 6.52
CA LYS A 6 -9.15 13.42 7.09
C LYS A 6 -10.24 12.57 6.45
N LYS A 7 -10.06 12.15 5.21
CA LYS A 7 -11.01 11.26 4.53
C LYS A 7 -11.08 9.89 5.18
N TYR A 8 -9.99 9.44 5.78
CA TYR A 8 -9.86 8.06 6.24
C TYR A 8 -9.80 7.91 7.76
N VAL A 9 -9.44 8.97 8.48
CA VAL A 9 -9.17 8.88 9.92
C VAL A 9 -10.38 8.42 10.73
N ASP A 10 -11.60 8.72 10.27
CA ASP A 10 -12.83 8.33 10.96
C ASP A 10 -13.34 6.95 10.56
N LYS A 11 -12.72 6.33 9.57
CA LYS A 11 -13.13 5.01 9.09
C LYS A 11 -12.44 3.92 9.91
N LYS A 12 -13.20 2.90 10.30
CA LYS A 12 -12.66 1.72 10.99
C LYS A 12 -12.04 0.74 10.00
N VAL A 13 -12.62 0.66 8.81
CA VAL A 13 -12.17 -0.22 7.73
C VAL A 13 -11.82 0.66 6.53
N ILE A 14 -10.62 0.52 6.03
CA ILE A 14 -10.16 1.24 4.85
C ILE A 14 -9.95 0.23 3.73
N GLN A 15 -10.74 0.39 2.67
CA GLN A 15 -10.56 -0.37 1.44
C GLN A 15 -9.59 0.38 0.55
N VAL A 16 -8.42 -0.20 0.33
CA VAL A 16 -7.39 0.38 -0.52
C VAL A 16 -7.63 -0.12 -1.93
N THR A 17 -8.02 0.80 -2.80
CA THR A 17 -8.31 0.51 -4.21
C THR A 17 -7.14 0.95 -5.10
N THR A 18 -7.19 0.60 -6.37
CA THR A 18 -6.20 1.08 -7.33
C THR A 18 -6.18 2.62 -7.37
N GLU A 19 -7.34 3.24 -7.27
CA GLU A 19 -7.48 4.70 -7.38
C GLU A 19 -6.96 5.44 -6.14
N ASN A 20 -7.16 4.90 -4.96
CA ASN A 20 -6.76 5.58 -3.71
C ASN A 20 -5.46 5.04 -3.11
N TYR A 21 -4.83 4.06 -3.75
CA TYR A 21 -3.70 3.32 -3.16
C TYR A 21 -2.58 4.25 -2.68
N MET A 22 -2.08 5.12 -3.55
CA MET A 22 -0.96 5.99 -3.21
C MET A 22 -1.34 7.01 -2.13
N GLU A 23 -2.57 7.54 -2.18
CA GLU A 23 -3.06 8.46 -1.16
C GLU A 23 -3.15 7.78 0.21
N VAL A 24 -3.71 6.57 0.26
CA VAL A 24 -3.82 5.83 1.53
C VAL A 24 -2.44 5.49 2.09
N MET A 25 -1.51 5.01 1.24
CA MET A 25 -0.15 4.72 1.69
C MET A 25 0.52 5.97 2.25
N GLU A 26 0.38 7.10 1.57
CA GLU A 26 0.95 8.37 2.03
C GLU A 26 0.45 8.74 3.43
N VAL A 27 -0.87 8.69 3.65
CA VAL A 27 -1.43 9.10 4.95
C VAL A 27 -1.10 8.11 6.07
N ILE A 28 -1.02 6.82 5.76
CA ILE A 28 -0.60 5.81 6.75
C ILE A 28 0.84 6.07 7.21
N TYR A 29 1.75 6.35 6.27
CA TYR A 29 3.15 6.60 6.61
C TYR A 29 3.36 7.97 7.24
N ASP A 30 2.57 8.98 6.86
CA ASP A 30 2.67 10.32 7.45
C ASP A 30 2.05 10.41 8.85
N TYR A 31 0.98 9.64 9.11
CA TYR A 31 0.22 9.69 10.36
C TYR A 31 -0.03 8.30 10.92
N PRO A 32 1.01 7.51 11.16
CA PRO A 32 0.80 6.10 11.53
C PRO A 32 -0.02 5.93 12.82
N ASP A 33 0.14 6.83 13.79
CA ASP A 33 -0.60 6.75 15.06
C ASP A 33 -2.11 6.92 14.86
N GLN A 34 -2.51 7.65 13.82
CA GLN A 34 -3.94 7.86 13.53
C GLN A 34 -4.58 6.64 12.89
N PHE A 35 -3.79 5.76 12.31
CA PHE A 35 -4.29 4.60 11.57
C PHE A 35 -4.04 3.27 12.27
N ALA A 36 -3.25 3.25 13.33
CA ALA A 36 -3.02 2.04 14.13
C ALA A 36 -4.36 1.53 14.69
N GLY A 37 -4.56 0.21 14.61
CA GLY A 37 -5.78 -0.44 15.06
C GLY A 37 -6.87 -0.53 14.00
N LYS A 38 -6.73 0.14 12.87
CA LYS A 38 -7.72 0.07 11.79
C LYS A 38 -7.58 -1.20 10.98
N THR A 39 -8.68 -1.63 10.40
CA THR A 39 -8.69 -2.72 9.43
C THR A 39 -8.36 -2.16 8.05
N ILE A 40 -7.37 -2.76 7.41
CA ILE A 40 -6.94 -2.38 6.06
C ILE A 40 -7.14 -3.57 5.13
N GLU A 41 -7.72 -3.30 3.98
CA GLU A 41 -7.95 -4.30 2.94
C GLU A 41 -7.31 -3.81 1.65
N LEU A 42 -6.40 -4.62 1.09
CA LEU A 42 -5.64 -4.18 -0.08
C LEU A 42 -5.20 -5.37 -0.94
N THR A 43 -4.85 -5.04 -2.18
CA THR A 43 -4.32 -6.00 -3.17
C THR A 43 -2.91 -5.60 -3.55
N GLY A 44 -2.04 -6.59 -3.68
CA GLY A 44 -0.67 -6.34 -4.12
C GLY A 44 0.08 -7.64 -4.41
N PHE A 45 1.36 -7.49 -4.71
CA PHE A 45 2.25 -8.63 -4.89
C PHE A 45 3.17 -8.78 -3.69
N VAL A 46 3.51 -10.03 -3.39
CA VAL A 46 4.34 -10.38 -2.25
C VAL A 46 5.81 -10.19 -2.58
N TYR A 47 6.55 -9.59 -1.66
CA TYR A 47 8.00 -9.57 -1.67
C TYR A 47 8.49 -10.03 -0.30
N ASN A 48 9.29 -11.09 -0.28
CA ASN A 48 9.77 -11.66 0.97
C ASN A 48 10.83 -10.78 1.62
N ASP A 49 10.68 -10.52 2.92
CA ASP A 49 11.66 -9.76 3.68
C ASP A 49 12.94 -10.61 3.77
N PRO A 50 14.07 -10.16 3.20
CA PRO A 50 15.31 -10.94 3.23
C PRO A 50 15.87 -11.11 4.65
N ASN A 51 15.43 -10.29 5.61
CA ASN A 51 15.94 -10.30 6.97
C ASN A 51 15.03 -11.00 7.98
N ASN A 52 13.79 -11.33 7.58
CA ASN A 52 12.83 -11.97 8.47
C ASN A 52 11.88 -12.85 7.68
N LYS A 53 12.01 -14.17 7.86
CA LYS A 53 11.21 -15.16 7.13
C LYS A 53 9.73 -15.11 7.46
N ASP A 54 9.36 -14.57 8.62
CA ASP A 54 7.97 -14.50 9.07
C ASP A 54 7.26 -13.26 8.55
N SER A 55 7.99 -12.35 7.89
CA SER A 55 7.45 -11.10 7.38
C SER A 55 7.54 -11.07 5.87
N GLN A 56 6.45 -10.61 5.25
CA GLN A 56 6.39 -10.42 3.81
C GLN A 56 5.86 -9.01 3.53
N PHE A 57 6.49 -8.32 2.59
CA PHE A 57 5.95 -7.04 2.12
C PHE A 57 4.84 -7.30 1.11
N LEU A 58 3.84 -6.46 1.14
CA LEU A 58 2.78 -6.44 0.14
C LEU A 58 2.87 -5.10 -0.58
N PHE A 59 3.26 -5.15 -1.86
CA PHE A 59 3.61 -3.97 -2.64
C PHE A 59 2.76 -3.81 -3.89
N ARG A 60 2.72 -2.58 -4.39
CA ARG A 60 2.32 -2.23 -5.75
C ARG A 60 3.39 -1.33 -6.35
N PHE A 61 3.54 -1.39 -7.66
CA PHE A 61 4.36 -0.41 -8.38
C PHE A 61 3.58 0.89 -8.49
N GLY A 62 4.14 1.95 -7.93
CA GLY A 62 3.53 3.26 -7.95
C GLY A 62 4.29 4.22 -8.85
N ILE A 63 3.55 5.06 -9.54
CA ILE A 63 4.10 6.10 -10.42
C ILE A 63 3.68 7.46 -9.86
N ILE A 64 4.65 8.33 -9.63
CA ILE A 64 4.40 9.67 -9.08
C ILE A 64 4.22 10.67 -10.22
N HIS A 65 5.20 10.78 -11.11
CA HIS A 65 5.18 11.70 -12.25
C HIS A 65 5.25 11.00 -13.58
N CYS A 66 6.15 10.00 -13.70
CA CYS A 66 6.34 9.25 -14.94
C CYS A 66 6.93 7.88 -14.62
N ILE A 67 7.01 7.02 -15.61
CA ILE A 67 7.52 5.65 -15.41
C ILE A 67 8.94 5.63 -14.84
N ALA A 68 9.73 6.66 -15.10
CA ALA A 68 11.10 6.75 -14.61
C ALA A 68 11.20 6.94 -13.08
N ASP A 69 10.14 7.44 -12.43
CA ASP A 69 10.10 7.59 -10.98
C ASP A 69 9.27 6.50 -10.29
N SER A 70 8.99 5.41 -10.99
CA SER A 70 8.25 4.31 -10.40
C SER A 70 9.04 3.66 -9.26
N GLY A 71 8.32 3.20 -8.26
CA GLY A 71 8.87 2.51 -7.11
C GLY A 71 7.86 1.55 -6.52
N VAL A 72 8.24 0.87 -5.46
CA VAL A 72 7.33 -0.03 -4.76
C VAL A 72 6.78 0.68 -3.52
N TYR A 73 5.50 0.52 -3.29
CA TYR A 73 4.79 1.14 -2.17
C TYR A 73 3.85 0.11 -1.54
N GLY A 74 3.86 0.01 -0.23
CA GLY A 74 3.00 -0.93 0.44
C GLY A 74 3.34 -1.08 1.91
N LEU A 75 2.94 -2.21 2.46
CA LEU A 75 3.04 -2.47 3.89
C LEU A 75 3.81 -3.75 4.15
N LEU A 76 4.56 -3.74 5.25
CA LEU A 76 5.07 -4.98 5.82
C LEU A 76 3.89 -5.74 6.41
N THR A 77 3.85 -7.05 6.22
CA THR A 77 2.76 -7.89 6.71
C THR A 77 3.30 -9.04 7.54
N THR A 78 2.46 -9.54 8.44
CA THR A 78 2.70 -10.75 9.21
C THR A 78 1.41 -11.55 9.29
N GLY A 79 1.50 -12.81 9.72
CA GLY A 79 0.31 -13.61 10.00
C GLY A 79 -0.40 -14.21 8.80
N ALA A 80 0.23 -14.21 7.63
CA ALA A 80 -0.34 -14.88 6.48
C ALA A 80 -0.47 -16.40 6.78
N PRO A 81 -1.56 -17.05 6.34
CA PRO A 81 -1.78 -18.46 6.65
C PRO A 81 -0.79 -19.39 5.96
N GLN A 82 -0.07 -18.92 4.97
CA GLN A 82 0.96 -19.66 4.27
C GLN A 82 2.05 -18.73 3.78
N HIS A 83 3.21 -19.27 3.50
CA HIS A 83 4.31 -18.52 2.93
C HIS A 83 4.12 -18.41 1.41
N PHE A 84 3.98 -17.19 0.91
CA PHE A 84 3.83 -16.93 -0.52
C PHE A 84 5.20 -16.69 -1.15
N GLU A 85 5.38 -17.14 -2.38
CA GLU A 85 6.58 -16.84 -3.15
C GLU A 85 6.55 -15.37 -3.62
N ASN A 86 7.73 -14.83 -3.91
CA ASN A 86 7.84 -13.49 -4.48
C ASN A 86 6.98 -13.37 -5.73
N ASN A 87 6.37 -12.21 -5.89
CA ASN A 87 5.52 -11.84 -7.04
C ASN A 87 4.16 -12.57 -7.07
N THR A 88 3.80 -13.29 -6.01
CA THR A 88 2.43 -13.80 -5.87
C THR A 88 1.49 -12.64 -5.58
N TRP A 89 0.41 -12.51 -6.36
CA TRP A 89 -0.60 -11.50 -6.13
C TRP A 89 -1.64 -12.02 -5.16
N ILE A 90 -1.90 -11.23 -4.14
CA ILE A 90 -2.91 -11.58 -3.11
C ILE A 90 -3.79 -10.38 -2.81
N HIS A 91 -4.99 -10.67 -2.34
CA HIS A 91 -5.87 -9.73 -1.70
C HIS A 91 -5.86 -10.04 -0.20
N ALA A 92 -5.50 -9.07 0.62
CA ALA A 92 -5.31 -9.27 2.05
C ALA A 92 -6.15 -8.30 2.86
N LYS A 93 -6.56 -8.75 4.03
CA LYS A 93 -7.27 -7.95 5.03
C LYS A 93 -6.64 -8.21 6.39
N GLY A 94 -6.45 -7.16 7.15
CA GLY A 94 -5.83 -7.30 8.46
C GLY A 94 -5.93 -6.03 9.29
N THR A 95 -5.28 -6.05 10.43
CA THR A 95 -5.23 -4.94 11.38
C THR A 95 -3.87 -4.26 11.33
N LEU A 96 -3.86 -2.95 11.23
CA LEU A 96 -2.64 -2.17 11.18
C LEU A 96 -2.10 -1.93 12.59
N SER A 97 -0.81 -2.13 12.76
CA SER A 97 -0.08 -1.74 13.99
C SER A 97 1.21 -1.04 13.61
N ILE A 98 1.87 -0.45 14.60
CA ILE A 98 3.17 0.18 14.41
C ILE A 98 4.18 -0.65 15.17
N GLU A 99 5.22 -1.12 14.46
CA GLU A 99 6.25 -1.98 15.04
C GLU A 99 7.63 -1.53 14.63
N TYR A 100 8.59 -1.71 15.54
CA TYR A 100 9.97 -1.35 15.29
C TYR A 100 10.64 -2.43 14.44
N HIS A 101 11.26 -2.00 13.33
CA HIS A 101 12.00 -2.87 12.43
C HIS A 101 13.51 -2.68 12.67
N LYS A 102 14.18 -3.71 13.18
CA LYS A 102 15.58 -3.61 13.62
C LYS A 102 16.54 -3.25 12.50
N GLN A 103 16.38 -3.87 11.33
CA GLN A 103 17.28 -3.65 10.21
C GLN A 103 17.16 -2.24 9.63
N LEU A 104 15.95 -1.73 9.58
CA LEU A 104 15.68 -0.38 9.07
C LEU A 104 15.81 0.69 10.16
N LYS A 105 15.95 0.27 11.42
CA LYS A 105 16.13 1.16 12.58
C LYS A 105 15.03 2.21 12.70
N GLN A 106 13.79 1.83 12.40
CA GLN A 106 12.65 2.73 12.50
C GLN A 106 11.37 1.94 12.72
N SER A 107 10.37 2.62 13.25
CA SER A 107 9.03 2.06 13.39
C SER A 107 8.29 2.14 12.06
N LEU A 108 7.60 1.06 11.71
CA LEU A 108 6.87 0.95 10.46
C LEU A 108 5.43 0.50 10.71
N PRO A 109 4.50 0.92 9.85
CA PRO A 109 3.18 0.31 9.85
C PRO A 109 3.28 -1.13 9.37
N VAL A 110 2.66 -2.04 10.12
CA VAL A 110 2.65 -3.48 9.83
C VAL A 110 1.21 -3.95 9.79
N LEU A 111 0.85 -4.68 8.75
CA LEU A 111 -0.47 -5.28 8.62
C LEU A 111 -0.44 -6.71 9.14
N HIS A 112 -1.20 -6.97 10.19
CA HIS A 112 -1.40 -8.33 10.70
C HIS A 112 -2.57 -8.94 9.93
N ILE A 113 -2.26 -9.85 9.00
CA ILE A 113 -3.23 -10.43 8.09
C ILE A 113 -4.17 -11.35 8.86
N SER A 114 -5.47 -11.12 8.73
CA SER A 114 -6.51 -12.00 9.28
C SER A 114 -7.16 -12.85 8.19
N ASP A 115 -7.12 -12.39 6.94
CA ASP A 115 -7.70 -13.10 5.82
C ASP A 115 -6.96 -12.70 4.54
N CYS A 116 -6.69 -13.66 3.66
CA CYS A 116 -6.10 -13.37 2.36
C CYS A 116 -6.42 -14.46 1.36
N LYS A 117 -6.34 -14.11 0.08
CA LYS A 117 -6.51 -15.05 -1.02
C LYS A 117 -5.58 -14.68 -2.17
N THR A 118 -5.13 -15.71 -2.88
CA THR A 118 -4.36 -15.51 -4.11
C THR A 118 -5.29 -15.04 -5.22
N ILE A 119 -4.83 -14.08 -5.99
CA ILE A 119 -5.57 -13.54 -7.13
C ILE A 119 -4.69 -13.54 -8.36
N THR A 120 -5.30 -13.29 -9.51
CA THR A 120 -4.57 -13.06 -10.75
C THR A 120 -4.04 -11.63 -10.76
N GLN A 121 -2.85 -11.44 -11.31
CA GLN A 121 -2.29 -10.10 -11.49
C GLN A 121 -3.27 -9.22 -12.26
N PRO A 122 -3.59 -8.00 -11.77
CA PRO A 122 -4.43 -7.06 -12.50
C PRO A 122 -3.84 -6.72 -13.88
N ASP A 123 -4.68 -6.41 -14.84
CA ASP A 123 -4.23 -6.00 -16.18
C ASP A 123 -3.30 -4.79 -16.12
N ASN A 124 -3.63 -3.83 -15.24
CA ASN A 124 -2.74 -2.72 -14.95
C ASN A 124 -2.21 -2.88 -13.52
N PRO A 125 -0.97 -3.35 -13.34
CA PRO A 125 -0.42 -3.56 -12.00
C PRO A 125 0.02 -2.26 -11.33
N TYR A 126 0.06 -1.15 -12.06
CA TYR A 126 0.52 0.14 -11.54
C TYR A 126 -0.58 0.86 -10.80
N VAL A 127 -0.17 1.66 -9.80
CA VAL A 127 -1.00 2.66 -9.14
C VAL A 127 -0.35 4.02 -9.34
N TYR A 128 -1.15 5.09 -9.26
CA TYR A 128 -0.68 6.42 -9.59
C TYR A 128 -0.93 7.35 -8.43
N ARG A 129 0.06 8.21 -8.14
CA ARG A 129 -0.14 9.30 -7.19
C ARG A 129 -0.92 10.40 -7.88
N VAL A 130 -2.07 10.75 -7.30
CA VAL A 130 -2.93 11.79 -7.86
C VAL A 130 -2.84 13.02 -6.96
N PHE A 131 -2.31 14.12 -7.53
CA PHE A 131 -2.26 15.41 -6.87
C PHE A 131 -3.41 16.28 -7.37
N TRP A 132 -3.80 17.28 -6.56
CA TRP A 132 -4.83 18.22 -6.99
C TRP A 132 -4.45 18.94 -8.29
N TRP A 133 -3.16 19.25 -8.48
CA TRP A 133 -2.68 19.88 -9.70
C TRP A 133 -2.69 18.93 -10.90
N SER A 134 -2.49 17.65 -10.68
CA SER A 134 -2.51 16.68 -11.77
C SER A 134 -3.93 16.43 -12.29
N HIS A 135 -4.96 16.67 -11.47
CA HIS A 135 -6.33 16.69 -11.98
C HIS A 135 -6.54 17.82 -12.98
N GLN A 136 -5.91 18.97 -12.78
CA GLN A 136 -5.98 20.08 -13.71
C GLN A 136 -5.15 19.84 -14.96
N VAL A 137 -3.99 19.20 -14.79
CA VAL A 137 -3.07 18.92 -15.90
C VAL A 137 -3.56 17.73 -16.72
N SER A 138 -4.22 16.75 -16.12
CA SER A 138 -4.72 15.58 -16.85
C SER A 138 -5.82 15.92 -17.85
N SER A 139 -6.44 17.10 -17.73
CA SER A 139 -7.36 17.60 -18.77
C SER A 139 -6.62 18.10 -20.01
N VAL A 140 -5.32 18.33 -19.90
CA VAL A 140 -4.46 18.86 -20.97
C VAL A 140 -3.54 17.77 -21.53
N ILE A 141 -3.11 16.83 -20.70
CA ILE A 141 -2.19 15.77 -21.07
C ILE A 141 -2.97 14.44 -21.13
N ASP A 142 -3.00 13.82 -22.30
CA ASP A 142 -3.60 12.50 -22.47
C ASP A 142 -2.72 11.46 -21.76
N PRO A 143 -3.25 10.74 -20.74
CA PRO A 143 -2.49 9.71 -20.04
C PRO A 143 -1.98 8.60 -20.96
N ASN A 144 -2.65 8.37 -22.09
CA ASN A 144 -2.25 7.33 -23.05
C ASN A 144 -1.07 7.77 -23.93
N SER A 145 -0.69 9.03 -23.86
CA SER A 145 0.46 9.55 -24.60
C SER A 145 1.75 9.54 -23.78
N LEU A 146 1.68 9.10 -22.53
CA LEU A 146 2.84 9.03 -21.64
C LEU A 146 3.52 7.67 -21.67
#